data_8081b62ca1474ce795e9f887d9399095
#
_entry.id   8081b62ca1474ce795e9f887d9399095
#
_cell.length_a   1.000
_cell.length_b   1.000
_cell.length_c   1.000
_cell.angle_alpha   90.00
_cell.angle_beta   90.00
_cell.angle_gamma   90.00
#
_symmetry.space_group_name_H-M   'P 1'
#
loop_
_entity.id
_entity.type
_entity.pdbx_description
1 polymer ?
#
loop_
_entity_poly.entity_id
_entity_poly.type
_entity_poly.pdbx_seq_one_letter_code
_entity_poly.pdbx_strand_id
1 'polypeptide(L)'
;MSVAVLAFGLNHTSAPVSVRERVSMPVDLVKPALEGLRSAFGGSVREAAILSTCNRTEIYCAADGHVADQLPAWLAEHNRLDAGTLRPHLYRHHQDDAVRHAFRVASGLDSMVLGETQILSLIHI
;
A
#
# COMPACT_ATOMS: atom_id res chain seq x y z
N MET A 1 -9.49 -4.34 -21.87
CA MET A 1 -9.46 -3.65 -20.57
C MET A 1 -8.03 -3.30 -20.19
N SER A 2 -7.83 -2.09 -19.74
CA SER A 2 -6.50 -1.64 -19.37
C SER A 2 -6.15 -2.06 -17.96
N VAL A 3 -4.88 -2.38 -17.75
CA VAL A 3 -4.31 -2.65 -16.44
C VAL A 3 -3.72 -1.35 -15.90
N ALA A 4 -4.07 -0.99 -14.69
CA ALA A 4 -3.50 0.14 -14.00
C ALA A 4 -2.42 -0.33 -13.04
N VAL A 5 -1.25 0.30 -13.11
CA VAL A 5 -0.20 0.13 -12.12
C VAL A 5 -0.38 1.25 -11.12
N LEU A 6 -0.48 0.91 -9.85
CA LEU A 6 -0.66 1.94 -8.84
C LEU A 6 0.05 1.60 -7.53
N ALA A 7 0.39 2.66 -6.81
CA ALA A 7 0.86 2.58 -5.44
C ALA A 7 -0.03 3.47 -4.59
N PHE A 8 -0.47 2.98 -3.46
CA PHE A 8 -1.23 3.79 -2.53
C PHE A 8 -0.88 3.42 -1.10
N GLY A 9 -1.04 4.35 -0.21
CA GLY A 9 -0.73 4.10 1.18
C GLY A 9 -0.57 5.38 1.96
N LEU A 10 0.11 5.27 3.08
CA LEU A 10 0.40 6.39 3.96
C LEU A 10 1.81 6.26 4.53
N ASN A 11 2.34 7.39 4.98
CA ASN A 11 3.67 7.44 5.59
C ASN A 11 3.72 8.48 6.71
N HIS A 12 4.93 8.68 7.25
CA HIS A 12 5.15 9.62 8.36
C HIS A 12 4.78 11.08 8.03
N THR A 13 4.73 11.43 6.75
CA THR A 13 4.34 12.78 6.31
C THR A 13 2.84 12.92 6.14
N SER A 14 2.17 11.87 5.67
CA SER A 14 0.75 11.93 5.34
C SER A 14 -0.17 11.57 6.49
N ALA A 15 0.34 10.86 7.52
CA ALA A 15 -0.50 10.36 8.59
C ALA A 15 0.20 10.41 9.95
N PRO A 16 -0.54 10.74 11.02
CA PRO A 16 0.00 10.67 12.38
C PRO A 16 0.22 9.21 12.81
N VAL A 17 1.02 9.02 13.86
CA VAL A 17 1.34 7.70 14.40
C VAL A 17 0.07 6.90 14.72
N SER A 18 -0.93 7.54 15.30
CA SER A 18 -2.18 6.87 15.67
C SER A 18 -2.88 6.22 14.48
N VAL A 19 -2.80 6.82 13.30
CA VAL A 19 -3.37 6.24 12.08
C VAL A 19 -2.43 5.18 11.50
N ARG A 20 -1.13 5.46 11.47
CA ARG A 20 -0.15 4.50 10.95
C ARG A 20 -0.20 3.17 11.68
N GLU A 21 -0.33 3.21 13.00
CA GLU A 21 -0.42 2.00 13.83
C GLU A 21 -1.63 1.14 13.48
N ARG A 22 -2.73 1.75 13.05
CA ARG A 22 -3.96 1.03 12.71
C ARG A 22 -3.84 0.21 11.44
N VAL A 23 -2.94 0.57 10.53
CA VAL A 23 -2.77 -0.13 9.24
C VAL A 23 -1.42 -0.82 9.12
N SER A 24 -0.56 -0.69 10.11
CA SER A 24 0.73 -1.34 10.12
C SER A 24 0.56 -2.86 10.12
N MET A 25 1.36 -3.54 9.32
CA MET A 25 1.28 -5.00 9.15
C MET A 25 2.61 -5.64 9.53
N PRO A 26 2.66 -6.37 10.65
CA PRO A 26 3.81 -7.25 10.92
C PRO A 26 4.00 -8.24 9.77
N VAL A 27 5.22 -8.72 9.60
CA VAL A 27 5.59 -9.61 8.48
C VAL A 27 4.64 -10.80 8.35
N ASP A 28 4.25 -11.42 9.46
CA ASP A 28 3.36 -12.56 9.47
C ASP A 28 1.92 -12.24 9.06
N LEU A 29 1.53 -10.98 9.04
CA LEU A 29 0.19 -10.55 8.61
C LEU A 29 0.13 -10.08 7.16
N VAL A 30 1.28 -9.90 6.50
CA VAL A 30 1.33 -9.43 5.11
C VAL A 30 0.74 -10.47 4.16
N LYS A 31 1.11 -11.73 4.30
CA LYS A 31 0.60 -12.78 3.41
C LYS A 31 -0.92 -12.94 3.54
N PRO A 32 -1.51 -13.02 4.76
CA PRO A 32 -2.96 -13.03 4.89
C PRO A 32 -3.64 -11.80 4.28
N ALA A 33 -3.03 -10.62 4.37
CA ALA A 33 -3.56 -9.41 3.76
C ALA A 33 -3.59 -9.52 2.24
N LEU A 34 -2.52 -10.04 1.63
CA LEU A 34 -2.46 -10.26 0.18
C LEU A 34 -3.52 -11.28 -0.27
N GLU A 35 -3.71 -12.34 0.51
CA GLU A 35 -4.76 -13.33 0.24
C GLU A 35 -6.16 -12.70 0.33
N GLY A 36 -6.38 -11.83 1.31
CA GLY A 36 -7.63 -11.09 1.46
C GLY A 36 -7.89 -10.17 0.29
N LEU A 37 -6.86 -9.50 -0.21
CA LEU A 37 -6.95 -8.65 -1.38
C LEU A 37 -7.35 -9.46 -2.62
N ARG A 38 -6.72 -10.60 -2.82
CA ARG A 38 -7.05 -11.51 -3.92
C ARG A 38 -8.49 -12.03 -3.79
N SER A 39 -8.91 -12.41 -2.59
CA SER A 39 -10.27 -12.90 -2.35
C SER A 39 -11.32 -11.84 -2.64
N ALA A 40 -11.02 -10.58 -2.31
CA ALA A 40 -11.97 -9.48 -2.51
C ALA A 40 -12.17 -9.13 -3.98
N PHE A 41 -11.12 -9.22 -4.80
CA PHE A 41 -11.16 -8.74 -6.17
C PHE A 41 -10.87 -9.82 -7.23
N GLY A 42 -10.51 -11.03 -6.81
CA GLY A 42 -10.23 -12.13 -7.71
C GLY A 42 -9.10 -11.79 -8.68
N GLY A 43 -9.25 -12.20 -9.93
CA GLY A 43 -8.26 -11.94 -10.97
C GLY A 43 -8.13 -10.49 -11.40
N SER A 44 -9.00 -9.61 -10.90
CA SER A 44 -8.93 -8.18 -11.21
C SER A 44 -7.73 -7.49 -10.56
N VAL A 45 -7.19 -8.03 -9.48
CA VAL A 45 -5.89 -7.64 -8.94
C VAL A 45 -4.90 -8.71 -9.38
N ARG A 46 -4.06 -8.37 -10.35
CA ARG A 46 -3.20 -9.34 -11.03
C ARG A 46 -1.92 -9.61 -10.26
N GLU A 47 -1.33 -8.56 -9.71
CA GLU A 47 -0.12 -8.63 -8.90
C GLU A 47 -0.23 -7.62 -7.80
N ALA A 48 0.33 -7.94 -6.63
CA ALA A 48 0.36 -7.00 -5.53
C ALA A 48 1.57 -7.27 -4.64
N ALA A 49 2.05 -6.21 -4.01
CA ALA A 49 3.08 -6.26 -3.01
C ALA A 49 2.72 -5.27 -1.90
N ILE A 50 3.05 -5.61 -0.68
CA ILE A 50 2.83 -4.74 0.47
C ILE A 50 4.17 -4.44 1.12
N LEU A 51 4.40 -3.16 1.37
CA LEU A 51 5.52 -2.69 2.17
C LEU A 51 4.97 -2.05 3.43
N SER A 52 5.30 -2.61 4.59
CA SER A 52 4.85 -2.08 5.86
C SER A 52 6.01 -1.97 6.83
N THR A 53 6.25 -0.76 7.33
CA THR A 53 7.24 -0.45 8.35
C THR A 53 6.59 0.42 9.41
N CYS A 54 7.34 0.81 10.43
CA CYS A 54 6.81 1.74 11.43
C CYS A 54 6.48 3.12 10.84
N ASN A 55 7.08 3.46 9.69
CA ASN A 55 6.93 4.77 9.07
C ASN A 55 5.97 4.80 7.89
N ARG A 56 5.64 3.65 7.31
CA ARG A 56 4.77 3.59 6.14
C ARG A 56 4.07 2.26 5.98
N THR A 57 2.92 2.30 5.35
CA THR A 57 2.25 1.12 4.82
C THR A 57 1.82 1.46 3.41
N GLU A 58 2.34 0.72 2.44
CA GLU A 58 2.09 0.95 1.02
C GLU A 58 1.72 -0.34 0.32
N ILE A 59 0.79 -0.22 -0.62
CA ILE A 59 0.39 -1.33 -1.48
C ILE A 59 0.73 -0.94 -2.91
N TYR A 60 1.47 -1.81 -3.59
CA TYR A 60 1.84 -1.68 -4.98
C TYR A 60 1.10 -2.76 -5.74
N CYS A 61 0.39 -2.42 -6.78
CA CYS A 61 -0.35 -3.43 -7.51
C CYS A 61 -0.53 -3.11 -8.98
N ALA A 62 -0.79 -4.17 -9.73
CA ALA A 62 -1.30 -4.11 -11.08
C ALA A 62 -2.72 -4.66 -11.04
N ALA A 63 -3.70 -3.84 -11.38
CA ALA A 63 -5.11 -4.18 -11.26
C ALA A 63 -5.89 -3.66 -12.46
N ASP A 64 -7.03 -4.29 -12.72
CA ASP A 64 -7.94 -3.77 -13.74
C ASP A 64 -8.43 -2.39 -13.31
N GLY A 65 -8.55 -1.48 -14.27
CA GLY A 65 -8.86 -0.08 -13.97
C GLY A 65 -10.14 0.13 -13.18
N HIS A 66 -11.13 -0.76 -13.37
CA HIS A 66 -12.40 -0.63 -12.68
C HIS A 66 -12.33 -0.94 -11.17
N VAL A 67 -11.28 -1.61 -10.70
CA VAL A 67 -11.13 -1.89 -9.26
C VAL A 67 -10.14 -0.95 -8.57
N ALA A 68 -9.35 -0.20 -9.34
CA ALA A 68 -8.30 0.64 -8.77
C ALA A 68 -8.85 1.63 -7.72
N ASP A 69 -10.00 2.22 -7.98
CA ASP A 69 -10.61 3.19 -7.06
C ASP A 69 -11.22 2.55 -5.81
N GLN A 70 -11.40 1.24 -5.81
CA GLN A 70 -11.97 0.51 -4.68
C GLN A 70 -10.91 0.04 -3.68
N LEU A 71 -9.65 0.08 -4.07
CA LEU A 71 -8.57 -0.47 -3.23
C LEU A 71 -8.35 0.29 -1.92
N PRO A 72 -8.42 1.63 -1.89
CA PRO A 72 -8.33 2.34 -0.62
C PRO A 72 -9.42 1.97 0.37
N ALA A 73 -10.64 1.78 -0.11
CA ALA A 73 -11.75 1.34 0.74
C ALA A 73 -11.51 -0.07 1.27
N TRP A 74 -10.94 -0.96 0.46
CA TRP A 74 -10.56 -2.30 0.90
C TRP A 74 -9.53 -2.22 2.04
N LEU A 75 -8.53 -1.36 1.94
CA LEU A 75 -7.52 -1.21 2.97
C LEU A 75 -8.14 -0.79 4.31
N ALA A 76 -9.05 0.18 4.27
CA ALA A 76 -9.76 0.62 5.46
C ALA A 76 -10.57 -0.52 6.06
N GLU A 77 -11.36 -1.20 5.27
CA GLU A 77 -12.22 -2.28 5.70
C GLU A 77 -11.41 -3.46 6.28
N HIS A 78 -10.31 -3.81 5.62
CA HIS A 78 -9.43 -4.87 6.09
C HIS A 78 -8.89 -4.59 7.49
N ASN A 79 -8.65 -3.32 7.81
CA ASN A 79 -8.15 -2.89 9.11
C ASN A 79 -9.27 -2.42 10.06
N ARG A 80 -10.52 -2.67 9.72
CA ARG A 80 -11.68 -2.29 10.51
C ARG A 80 -11.75 -0.80 10.80
N LEU A 81 -11.40 -0.01 9.79
CA LEU A 81 -11.48 1.44 9.83
C LEU A 81 -12.60 1.92 8.92
N ASP A 82 -13.19 3.05 9.29
CA ASP A 82 -14.05 3.76 8.38
C ASP A 82 -13.21 4.38 7.26
N ALA A 83 -13.66 4.24 6.01
CA ALA A 83 -12.95 4.78 4.85
C ALA A 83 -12.77 6.30 4.97
N GLY A 84 -13.73 7.00 5.54
CA GLY A 84 -13.64 8.43 5.76
C GLY A 84 -12.54 8.83 6.75
N THR A 85 -12.20 7.95 7.67
CA THR A 85 -11.10 8.18 8.62
C THR A 85 -9.74 8.00 7.93
N LEU A 86 -9.63 7.04 7.02
CA LEU A 86 -8.35 6.70 6.41
C LEU A 86 -8.03 7.56 5.18
N ARG A 87 -9.01 7.83 4.34
CA ARG A 87 -8.80 8.52 3.06
C ARG A 87 -8.00 9.81 3.13
N PRO A 88 -8.25 10.72 4.09
CA PRO A 88 -7.50 11.98 4.14
C PRO A 88 -6.00 11.81 4.28
N HIS A 89 -5.56 10.64 4.75
CA HIS A 89 -4.15 10.35 5.00
C HIS A 89 -3.48 9.56 3.90
N LEU A 90 -4.26 9.07 2.92
CA LEU A 90 -3.73 8.25 1.83
C LEU A 90 -3.24 9.10 0.67
N TYR A 91 -2.13 8.68 0.08
CA TYR A 91 -1.68 9.19 -1.22
C TYR A 91 -1.77 8.06 -2.25
N ARG A 92 -1.80 8.46 -3.51
CA ARG A 92 -1.90 7.52 -4.64
C ARG A 92 -0.97 7.98 -5.75
N HIS A 93 -0.31 7.02 -6.35
CA HIS A 93 0.54 7.23 -7.52
C HIS A 93 0.12 6.24 -8.60
N HIS A 94 0.01 6.69 -9.83
CA HIS A 94 -0.45 5.89 -10.95
C HIS A 94 0.61 5.78 -12.03
N GLN A 95 0.69 4.61 -12.66
CA GLN A 95 1.55 4.34 -13.81
C GLN A 95 3.00 4.75 -13.55
N ASP A 96 3.58 5.61 -14.37
CA ASP A 96 4.99 6.01 -14.23
C ASP A 96 5.29 6.61 -12.86
N ASP A 97 4.35 7.35 -12.28
CA ASP A 97 4.54 7.93 -10.96
C ASP A 97 4.58 6.85 -9.88
N ALA A 98 3.83 5.76 -10.04
CA ALA A 98 3.91 4.63 -9.13
C ALA A 98 5.29 3.98 -9.17
N VAL A 99 5.84 3.81 -10.36
CA VAL A 99 7.18 3.25 -10.55
C VAL A 99 8.24 4.16 -9.94
N ARG A 100 8.16 5.46 -10.21
CA ARG A 100 9.08 6.44 -9.61
C ARG A 100 9.03 6.42 -8.11
N HIS A 101 7.82 6.37 -7.56
CA HIS A 101 7.64 6.32 -6.11
C HIS A 101 8.29 5.06 -5.52
N ALA A 102 8.11 3.90 -6.17
CA ALA A 102 8.73 2.65 -5.74
C ALA A 102 10.25 2.75 -5.69
N PHE A 103 10.86 3.36 -6.71
CA PHE A 103 12.31 3.56 -6.74
C PHE A 103 12.78 4.52 -5.64
N ARG A 104 12.05 5.60 -5.40
CA ARG A 104 12.40 6.56 -4.34
C ARG A 104 12.37 5.90 -2.97
N VAL A 105 11.34 5.11 -2.71
CA VAL A 105 11.18 4.39 -1.45
C VAL A 105 12.29 3.35 -1.29
N ALA A 106 12.53 2.54 -2.32
CA ALA A 106 13.56 1.50 -2.28
C ALA A 106 14.97 2.06 -2.09
N SER A 107 15.24 3.26 -2.61
CA SER A 107 16.54 3.92 -2.44
C SER A 107 16.67 4.70 -1.13
N GLY A 108 15.60 4.78 -0.33
CA GLY A 108 15.58 5.50 0.93
C GLY A 108 15.36 7.00 0.81
N LEU A 109 15.15 7.53 -0.40
CA LEU A 109 15.02 8.98 -0.61
C LEU A 109 13.72 9.55 -0.01
N ASP A 110 12.72 8.70 0.20
CA ASP A 110 11.42 9.09 0.75
C ASP A 110 11.28 8.68 2.23
N SER A 111 12.34 8.23 2.86
CA SER A 111 12.32 7.74 4.23
C SER A 111 12.56 8.85 5.24
N MET A 112 12.02 8.67 6.45
CA MET A 112 12.34 9.50 7.60
C MET A 112 13.82 9.37 7.97
N VAL A 113 14.37 8.15 7.83
CA VAL A 113 15.78 7.84 8.04
C VAL A 113 16.33 7.31 6.74
N LEU A 114 17.33 7.99 6.18
CA LEU A 114 17.96 7.58 4.93
C LEU A 114 18.55 6.18 5.08
N GLY A 115 18.26 5.31 4.12
CA GLY A 115 18.76 3.94 4.14
C GLY A 115 18.02 3.03 5.10
N GLU A 116 16.76 3.30 5.37
CA GLU A 116 15.91 2.47 6.23
C GLU A 116 15.91 1.01 5.75
N THR A 117 16.41 0.10 6.59
CA THR A 117 16.62 -1.31 6.20
C THR A 117 15.31 -2.06 5.99
N GLN A 118 14.25 -1.70 6.68
CA GLN A 118 12.95 -2.37 6.55
C GLN A 118 12.30 -2.18 5.19
N ILE A 119 12.71 -1.16 4.43
CA ILE A 119 12.20 -0.90 3.09
C ILE A 119 12.48 -2.07 2.14
N LEU A 120 13.56 -2.81 2.38
CA LEU A 120 13.93 -3.93 1.51
C LEU A 120 13.11 -5.20 1.80
N SER A 121 12.31 -5.19 2.85
CA SER A 121 11.50 -6.35 3.25
C SER A 121 10.13 -6.30 2.56
N LEU A 122 10.10 -6.67 1.28
CA LEU A 122 8.90 -6.63 0.45
C LEU A 122 8.38 -8.04 0.20
N ILE A 123 7.09 -8.27 0.44
CA ILE A 123 6.44 -9.55 0.19
C ILE A 123 5.47 -9.42 -0.98
N HIS A 124 5.51 -10.37 -1.87
CA HIS A 124 4.91 -10.35 -3.19
C HIS A 124 3.97 -11.54 -3.37
N ILE A 125 2.86 -11.39 -4.06
CA ILE A 125 2.00 -12.52 -4.44
C ILE A 125 2.19 -12.96 -5.89
#